data_636d4d9a2036a406e077b8e111632b45
#
_entry.id   636d4d9a2036a406e077b8e111632b45
#
_cell.length_a   1.000
_cell.length_b   1.000
_cell.length_c   1.000
_cell.angle_alpha   90.00
_cell.angle_beta   90.00
_cell.angle_gamma   90.00
#
_symmetry.space_group_name_H-M   'P 1'
#
loop_
_entity.id
_entity.type
_entity.pdbx_description
1 polymer ?
#
loop_
_entity_poly.entity_id
_entity_poly.type
_entity_poly.pdbx_seq_one_letter_code
_entity_poly.pdbx_strand_id
1 'polypeptide(L)'
;MTKREEFLLRRMSGIGGSDIGAICGVSPWKSPLDVYYDKTSEPESVISNEAFPVGETKSLYWGAVHEAAIADAYSLVSGVKLMRYNRLITHPEKPYFIANIDRLAYRADGSRPFNVKTGEIFTDTGIEIKTARFKDDEWGEEGTDDVPAQYFLQCQWYMGLIPTIKRFILVVLFGGNDMKVYCIERDQQIIDKIQEIGDKFWNENVLQRVPPPPRPYEEVKALYPGAAIVKMTASAELEADIRSLAVLTANRKEAEKLEADQKFKVAEAMAECEMAVMPDGTPLATFKANKNGNRLLSVKVK
;
A
#
# COMPACT_ATOMS: atom_id res chain seq x y z
N MET A 1 -29.87 -4.67 2.14
CA MET A 1 -28.44 -4.52 1.79
C MET A 1 -28.07 -3.04 1.81
N THR A 2 -27.04 -2.67 2.54
CA THR A 2 -26.54 -1.30 2.60
C THR A 2 -25.73 -0.97 1.36
N LYS A 3 -25.52 0.33 1.07
CA LYS A 3 -24.63 0.75 -0.03
C LYS A 3 -23.20 0.22 0.14
N ARG A 4 -22.76 0.01 1.38
CA ARG A 4 -21.43 -0.55 1.69
C ARG A 4 -21.35 -2.03 1.33
N GLU A 5 -22.35 -2.81 1.70
CA GLU A 5 -22.46 -4.24 1.35
C GLU A 5 -22.48 -4.42 -0.16
N GLU A 6 -23.27 -3.62 -0.91
CA GLU A 6 -23.26 -3.65 -2.38
C GLU A 6 -21.87 -3.34 -2.96
N PHE A 7 -21.18 -2.35 -2.39
CA PHE A 7 -19.83 -2.01 -2.81
C PHE A 7 -18.85 -3.16 -2.60
N LEU A 8 -18.91 -3.82 -1.43
CA LEU A 8 -18.05 -4.97 -1.13
C LEU A 8 -18.31 -6.14 -2.07
N LEU A 9 -19.57 -6.46 -2.32
CA LEU A 9 -19.94 -7.53 -3.28
C LEU A 9 -19.44 -7.24 -4.69
N ARG A 10 -19.54 -5.97 -5.13
CA ARG A 10 -18.99 -5.58 -6.44
C ARG A 10 -17.47 -5.71 -6.49
N ARG A 11 -16.76 -5.43 -5.39
CA ARG A 11 -15.31 -5.65 -5.32
C ARG A 11 -14.90 -7.12 -5.41
N MET A 12 -15.73 -8.03 -4.93
CA MET A 12 -15.47 -9.48 -5.05
C MET A 12 -15.53 -9.95 -6.50
N SER A 13 -16.30 -9.29 -7.37
CA SER A 13 -16.50 -9.71 -8.75
C SER A 13 -15.33 -9.39 -9.71
N GLY A 14 -14.25 -8.78 -9.20
CA GLY A 14 -13.12 -8.43 -10.07
C GLY A 14 -11.91 -7.89 -9.32
N ILE A 15 -10.85 -7.63 -10.07
CA ILE A 15 -9.59 -7.02 -9.62
C ILE A 15 -9.73 -5.51 -9.73
N GLY A 16 -9.61 -4.80 -8.60
CA GLY A 16 -9.59 -3.34 -8.54
C GLY A 16 -8.18 -2.77 -8.45
N GLY A 17 -8.07 -1.44 -8.56
CA GLY A 17 -6.78 -0.75 -8.47
C GLY A 17 -6.05 -0.97 -7.14
N SER A 18 -6.77 -1.11 -6.02
CA SER A 18 -6.17 -1.44 -4.72
C SER A 18 -5.68 -2.90 -4.61
N ASP A 19 -6.15 -3.79 -5.47
CA ASP A 19 -5.78 -5.20 -5.45
C ASP A 19 -4.51 -5.46 -6.26
N ILE A 20 -4.28 -4.68 -7.34
CA ILE A 20 -3.16 -4.93 -8.26
C ILE A 20 -1.79 -4.80 -7.60
N GLY A 21 -1.60 -3.85 -6.68
CA GLY A 21 -0.38 -3.72 -5.92
C GLY A 21 -0.09 -4.94 -5.05
N ALA A 22 -1.13 -5.55 -4.46
CA ALA A 22 -1.02 -6.78 -3.69
C ALA A 22 -0.72 -7.99 -4.60
N ILE A 23 -1.41 -8.13 -5.73
CA ILE A 23 -1.17 -9.20 -6.72
C ILE A 23 0.27 -9.12 -7.26
N CYS A 24 0.81 -7.93 -7.48
CA CYS A 24 2.19 -7.71 -7.89
C CYS A 24 3.22 -7.87 -6.74
N GLY A 25 2.76 -8.05 -5.50
CA GLY A 25 3.65 -8.26 -4.33
C GLY A 25 4.33 -7.00 -3.83
N VAL A 26 3.84 -5.80 -4.16
CA VAL A 26 4.39 -4.50 -3.71
C VAL A 26 3.53 -3.82 -2.65
N SER A 27 2.38 -4.37 -2.28
CA SER A 27 1.57 -3.82 -1.20
C SER A 27 2.12 -4.22 0.17
N PRO A 28 2.29 -3.28 1.12
CA PRO A 28 2.69 -3.61 2.48
C PRO A 28 1.55 -4.14 3.36
N TRP A 29 0.30 -4.09 2.88
CA TRP A 29 -0.88 -4.43 3.68
C TRP A 29 -1.57 -5.72 3.29
N LYS A 30 -1.44 -6.13 2.03
CA LYS A 30 -2.08 -7.34 1.49
C LYS A 30 -1.12 -8.09 0.58
N SER A 31 -1.23 -9.39 0.61
CA SER A 31 -0.53 -10.30 -0.28
C SER A 31 -1.44 -10.75 -1.45
N PRO A 32 -0.92 -11.45 -2.46
CA PRO A 32 -1.73 -12.12 -3.46
C PRO A 32 -2.72 -13.12 -2.85
N LEU A 33 -2.33 -13.80 -1.76
CA LEU A 33 -3.17 -14.77 -1.08
C LEU A 33 -4.37 -14.11 -0.38
N ASP A 34 -4.16 -12.94 0.24
CA ASP A 34 -5.25 -12.16 0.82
C ASP A 34 -6.26 -11.74 -0.25
N VAL A 35 -5.77 -11.26 -1.40
CA VAL A 35 -6.66 -10.92 -2.53
C VAL A 35 -7.42 -12.15 -3.03
N TYR A 36 -6.77 -13.30 -3.12
CA TYR A 36 -7.42 -14.55 -3.50
C TYR A 36 -8.58 -14.88 -2.55
N TYR A 37 -8.37 -14.80 -1.24
CA TYR A 37 -9.45 -15.02 -0.26
C TYR A 37 -10.56 -13.97 -0.35
N ASP A 38 -10.23 -12.70 -0.55
CA ASP A 38 -11.23 -11.64 -0.78
C ASP A 38 -12.14 -11.95 -1.99
N LYS A 39 -11.62 -12.61 -3.03
CA LYS A 39 -12.39 -12.92 -4.25
C LYS A 39 -13.09 -14.27 -4.21
N THR A 40 -12.68 -15.18 -3.34
CA THR A 40 -13.16 -16.58 -3.33
C THR A 40 -13.92 -16.98 -2.07
N SER A 41 -13.90 -16.14 -1.02
CA SER A 41 -14.66 -16.37 0.22
C SER A 41 -16.16 -16.16 0.04
N GLU A 42 -16.94 -16.67 0.98
CA GLU A 42 -18.38 -16.44 1.00
C GLU A 42 -18.69 -14.96 1.26
N PRO A 43 -19.65 -14.36 0.55
CA PRO A 43 -20.00 -12.95 0.67
C PRO A 43 -20.25 -12.48 2.10
N GLU A 44 -20.92 -13.31 2.91
CA GLU A 44 -21.25 -13.00 4.31
C GLU A 44 -19.99 -12.84 5.17
N SER A 45 -18.96 -13.63 4.93
CA SER A 45 -17.69 -13.53 5.67
C SER A 45 -16.92 -12.26 5.31
N VAL A 46 -16.92 -11.84 4.05
CA VAL A 46 -16.28 -10.61 3.60
C VAL A 46 -16.99 -9.39 4.16
N ILE A 47 -18.33 -9.38 4.12
CA ILE A 47 -19.16 -8.32 4.68
C ILE A 47 -18.95 -8.19 6.20
N SER A 48 -18.91 -9.31 6.94
CA SER A 48 -18.73 -9.30 8.39
C SER A 48 -17.34 -8.81 8.81
N ASN A 49 -16.30 -9.17 8.06
CA ASN A 49 -14.91 -8.76 8.35
C ASN A 49 -14.63 -7.29 8.03
N GLU A 50 -15.34 -6.73 7.03
CA GLU A 50 -15.19 -5.32 6.65
C GLU A 50 -16.30 -4.41 7.20
N ALA A 51 -17.30 -4.96 7.90
CA ALA A 51 -18.31 -4.16 8.60
C ALA A 51 -17.61 -3.40 9.73
N PHE A 52 -17.43 -2.10 9.56
CA PHE A 52 -16.74 -1.22 10.49
C PHE A 52 -17.11 -1.46 11.95
N PRO A 53 -16.38 -2.21 12.76
CA PRO A 53 -16.37 -1.96 14.18
C PRO A 53 -15.48 -0.73 14.39
N VAL A 54 -16.03 0.26 15.04
CA VAL A 54 -15.31 1.40 15.58
C VAL A 54 -14.21 0.86 16.50
N GLY A 55 -13.05 0.48 15.95
CA GLY A 55 -12.00 -0.15 16.75
C GLY A 55 -10.72 -0.44 15.99
N GLU A 56 -10.74 -1.39 15.08
CA GLU A 56 -9.50 -1.94 14.48
C GLU A 56 -9.20 -1.43 13.05
N THR A 57 -10.20 -0.95 12.30
CA THR A 57 -10.03 -0.41 10.94
C THR A 57 -10.01 1.11 10.87
N LYS A 58 -9.43 1.77 11.88
CA LYS A 58 -9.42 3.24 12.02
C LYS A 58 -8.89 3.96 10.78
N SER A 59 -7.87 3.43 10.10
CA SER A 59 -7.27 4.06 8.92
C SER A 59 -8.22 4.08 7.71
N LEU A 60 -8.92 2.98 7.43
CA LEU A 60 -9.89 2.92 6.32
C LEU A 60 -11.10 3.84 6.57
N TYR A 61 -11.60 3.85 7.79
CA TYR A 61 -12.69 4.75 8.17
C TYR A 61 -12.30 6.22 8.00
N TRP A 62 -11.17 6.62 8.56
CA TRP A 62 -10.70 7.99 8.47
C TRP A 62 -10.32 8.39 7.03
N GLY A 63 -9.77 7.47 6.24
CA GLY A 63 -9.56 7.70 4.81
C GLY A 63 -10.85 8.07 4.09
N ALA A 64 -11.93 7.33 4.31
CA ALA A 64 -13.23 7.61 3.72
C ALA A 64 -13.85 8.93 4.23
N VAL A 65 -13.67 9.26 5.52
CA VAL A 65 -14.17 10.52 6.11
C VAL A 65 -13.42 11.73 5.53
N HIS A 66 -12.11 11.63 5.37
CA HIS A 66 -11.28 12.74 4.90
C HIS A 66 -11.30 12.94 3.38
N GLU A 67 -11.68 11.92 2.59
CA GLU A 67 -11.66 11.96 1.12
C GLU A 67 -12.33 13.22 0.53
N ALA A 68 -13.53 13.56 1.01
CA ALA A 68 -14.24 14.73 0.51
C ALA A 68 -13.54 16.04 0.89
N ALA A 69 -13.08 16.17 2.15
CA ALA A 69 -12.40 17.37 2.62
C ALA A 69 -11.07 17.61 1.91
N ILE A 70 -10.31 16.53 1.63
CA ILE A 70 -9.04 16.60 0.88
C ILE A 70 -9.32 17.02 -0.57
N ALA A 71 -10.36 16.46 -1.21
CA ALA A 71 -10.77 16.85 -2.57
C ALA A 71 -11.13 18.34 -2.64
N ASP A 72 -11.89 18.85 -1.68
CA ASP A 72 -12.30 20.25 -1.62
C ASP A 72 -11.08 21.17 -1.36
N ALA A 73 -10.18 20.77 -0.45
CA ALA A 73 -8.94 21.50 -0.18
C ALA A 73 -8.03 21.57 -1.42
N TYR A 74 -7.85 20.45 -2.11
CA TYR A 74 -7.07 20.42 -3.35
C TYR A 74 -7.72 21.30 -4.43
N SER A 75 -9.05 21.22 -4.60
CA SER A 75 -9.77 22.05 -5.56
C SER A 75 -9.60 23.55 -5.28
N LEU A 76 -9.63 23.92 -3.99
CA LEU A 76 -9.44 25.32 -3.56
C LEU A 76 -8.02 25.82 -3.85
N VAL A 77 -7.00 25.01 -3.51
CA VAL A 77 -5.58 25.42 -3.65
C VAL A 77 -5.13 25.41 -5.11
N SER A 78 -5.53 24.40 -5.87
CA SER A 78 -5.13 24.25 -7.28
C SER A 78 -5.99 25.07 -8.27
N GLY A 79 -7.19 25.50 -7.87
CA GLY A 79 -8.18 26.10 -8.74
C GLY A 79 -8.87 25.08 -9.68
N VAL A 80 -8.51 23.81 -9.60
CA VAL A 80 -9.08 22.74 -10.44
C VAL A 80 -10.42 22.29 -9.87
N LYS A 81 -11.49 22.41 -10.65
CA LYS A 81 -12.81 21.89 -10.25
C LYS A 81 -12.81 20.36 -10.36
N LEU A 82 -13.36 19.70 -9.35
CA LEU A 82 -13.45 18.25 -9.29
C LEU A 82 -14.91 17.78 -9.32
N MET A 83 -15.12 16.58 -9.86
CA MET A 83 -16.42 15.92 -9.83
C MET A 83 -16.28 14.46 -9.39
N ARG A 84 -17.10 14.04 -8.43
CA ARG A 84 -17.14 12.67 -7.96
C ARG A 84 -17.70 11.74 -9.03
N TYR A 85 -17.02 10.59 -9.21
CA TYR A 85 -17.47 9.56 -10.15
C TYR A 85 -17.95 8.32 -9.37
N ASN A 86 -19.26 8.21 -9.15
CA ASN A 86 -19.88 7.17 -8.32
C ASN A 86 -20.29 5.92 -9.12
N ARG A 87 -19.52 5.51 -10.10
CA ARG A 87 -19.83 4.32 -10.92
C ARG A 87 -18.66 3.37 -10.91
N LEU A 88 -18.98 2.08 -10.89
CA LEU A 88 -17.99 1.04 -11.17
C LEU A 88 -17.68 1.08 -12.67
N ILE A 89 -16.41 1.15 -12.99
CA ILE A 89 -15.89 1.01 -14.35
C ILE A 89 -15.48 -0.43 -14.53
N THR A 90 -15.86 -1.00 -15.66
CA THR A 90 -15.57 -2.41 -16.00
C THR A 90 -14.90 -2.43 -17.36
N HIS A 91 -13.84 -3.20 -17.51
CA HIS A 91 -13.17 -3.38 -18.79
C HIS A 91 -14.12 -4.10 -19.78
N PRO A 92 -14.26 -3.62 -21.03
CA PRO A 92 -15.26 -4.16 -21.96
C PRO A 92 -15.04 -5.63 -22.33
N GLU A 93 -13.80 -6.08 -22.45
CA GLU A 93 -13.45 -7.45 -22.83
C GLU A 93 -13.13 -8.34 -21.61
N LYS A 94 -12.70 -7.75 -20.50
CA LYS A 94 -12.32 -8.47 -19.27
C LYS A 94 -13.15 -7.93 -18.10
N PRO A 95 -14.40 -8.35 -17.94
CA PRO A 95 -15.34 -7.76 -16.98
C PRO A 95 -14.91 -7.90 -15.51
N TYR A 96 -13.94 -8.75 -15.23
CA TYR A 96 -13.28 -8.86 -13.93
C TYR A 96 -12.17 -7.83 -13.69
N PHE A 97 -11.86 -6.96 -14.64
CA PHE A 97 -11.05 -5.77 -14.42
C PHE A 97 -11.97 -4.60 -14.10
N ILE A 98 -11.88 -4.12 -12.87
CA ILE A 98 -12.76 -3.09 -12.35
C ILE A 98 -12.00 -1.89 -11.80
N ALA A 99 -12.63 -0.72 -11.83
CA ALA A 99 -12.09 0.48 -11.21
C ALA A 99 -13.18 1.29 -10.52
N ASN A 100 -12.83 1.83 -9.35
CA ASN A 100 -13.55 2.89 -8.66
C ASN A 100 -12.57 4.05 -8.49
N ILE A 101 -12.86 5.18 -9.09
CA ILE A 101 -12.03 6.38 -9.01
C ILE A 101 -12.67 7.41 -8.08
N ASP A 102 -11.87 8.14 -7.33
CA ASP A 102 -12.38 9.07 -6.33
C ASP A 102 -13.00 10.29 -6.99
N ARG A 103 -12.25 10.96 -7.87
CA ARG A 103 -12.68 12.18 -8.56
C ARG A 103 -12.13 12.22 -9.99
N LEU A 104 -12.80 13.04 -10.79
CA LEU A 104 -12.36 13.46 -12.12
C LEU A 104 -12.22 14.98 -12.15
N ALA A 105 -11.14 15.49 -12.73
CA ALA A 105 -10.96 16.91 -12.95
C ALA A 105 -11.87 17.40 -14.08
N TYR A 106 -12.47 18.58 -13.92
CA TYR A 106 -13.13 19.27 -15.03
C TYR A 106 -12.12 19.52 -16.15
N ARG A 107 -12.59 19.56 -17.37
CA ARG A 107 -11.75 19.86 -18.55
C ARG A 107 -11.27 21.32 -18.52
N ALA A 108 -10.19 21.61 -19.22
CA ALA A 108 -9.61 22.95 -19.28
C ALA A 108 -10.58 24.02 -19.80
N ASP A 109 -11.54 23.63 -20.64
CA ASP A 109 -12.60 24.50 -21.12
C ASP A 109 -13.75 24.74 -20.12
N GLY A 110 -13.64 24.17 -18.91
CA GLY A 110 -14.64 24.25 -17.85
C GLY A 110 -15.83 23.30 -18.05
N SER A 111 -15.81 22.45 -19.06
CA SER A 111 -16.87 21.45 -19.27
C SER A 111 -16.74 20.27 -18.30
N ARG A 112 -17.85 19.53 -18.10
CA ARG A 112 -17.91 18.38 -17.19
C ARG A 112 -16.97 17.27 -17.63
N PRO A 113 -16.36 16.56 -16.67
CA PRO A 113 -15.41 15.50 -16.96
C PRO A 113 -16.05 14.24 -17.55
N PHE A 114 -17.35 14.05 -17.36
CA PHE A 114 -18.08 12.89 -17.88
C PHE A 114 -19.56 13.22 -18.12
N ASN A 115 -20.21 12.40 -18.93
CA ASN A 115 -21.64 12.43 -19.15
C ASN A 115 -22.36 11.78 -17.95
N VAL A 116 -23.16 12.54 -17.22
CA VAL A 116 -23.84 12.07 -15.99
C VAL A 116 -24.84 10.94 -16.28
N LYS A 117 -25.42 10.89 -17.49
CA LYS A 117 -26.40 9.86 -17.85
C LYS A 117 -25.73 8.56 -18.28
N THR A 118 -24.75 8.64 -19.19
CA THR A 118 -24.07 7.45 -19.75
C THR A 118 -22.88 6.98 -18.92
N GLY A 119 -22.21 7.90 -18.20
CA GLY A 119 -20.96 7.64 -17.49
C GLY A 119 -19.73 7.76 -18.37
N GLU A 120 -19.86 8.10 -19.64
CA GLU A 120 -18.75 8.29 -20.56
C GLU A 120 -17.81 9.39 -20.09
N ILE A 121 -16.51 9.10 -19.98
CA ILE A 121 -15.48 9.98 -19.43
C ILE A 121 -14.80 10.73 -20.57
N PHE A 122 -14.69 12.06 -20.44
CA PHE A 122 -14.14 12.98 -21.44
C PHE A 122 -12.86 13.67 -20.99
N THR A 123 -12.57 13.69 -19.69
CA THR A 123 -11.36 14.31 -19.14
C THR A 123 -10.15 13.43 -19.35
N ASP A 124 -8.97 14.04 -19.35
CA ASP A 124 -7.67 13.36 -19.38
C ASP A 124 -7.04 13.18 -18.00
N THR A 125 -7.69 13.69 -16.94
CA THR A 125 -7.10 13.75 -15.60
C THR A 125 -8.03 13.14 -14.55
N GLY A 126 -7.55 12.03 -13.93
CA GLY A 126 -8.14 11.44 -12.74
C GLY A 126 -7.51 11.96 -11.46
N ILE A 127 -8.21 11.83 -10.35
CA ILE A 127 -7.72 12.20 -9.02
C ILE A 127 -7.89 11.00 -8.10
N GLU A 128 -6.81 10.63 -7.44
CA GLU A 128 -6.79 9.64 -6.36
C GLU A 128 -6.41 10.33 -5.05
N ILE A 129 -7.12 10.00 -3.97
CA ILE A 129 -6.97 10.67 -2.67
C ILE A 129 -6.51 9.67 -1.64
N LYS A 130 -5.46 10.02 -0.90
CA LYS A 130 -4.91 9.17 0.15
C LYS A 130 -4.68 9.94 1.44
N THR A 131 -4.71 9.21 2.54
CA THR A 131 -4.20 9.67 3.84
C THR A 131 -3.02 8.79 4.24
N ALA A 132 -1.94 9.41 4.72
CA ALA A 132 -0.79 8.71 5.26
C ALA A 132 -0.42 9.32 6.62
N ARG A 133 0.16 8.49 7.52
CA ARG A 133 0.50 8.95 8.86
C ARG A 133 1.67 9.91 8.86
N PHE A 134 2.68 9.63 8.05
CA PHE A 134 3.87 10.46 7.84
C PHE A 134 4.44 10.19 6.45
N LYS A 135 5.24 11.12 5.97
CA LYS A 135 6.04 10.97 4.75
C LYS A 135 7.31 10.20 5.13
N ASP A 136 7.47 9.00 4.57
CA ASP A 136 8.68 8.18 4.68
C ASP A 136 9.53 8.27 3.40
N ASP A 137 10.59 7.45 3.33
CA ASP A 137 11.56 7.47 2.23
C ASP A 137 10.98 6.91 0.90
N GLU A 138 9.75 6.35 0.90
CA GLU A 138 9.06 5.89 -0.32
C GLU A 138 8.37 7.03 -1.08
N TRP A 139 8.30 8.24 -0.47
CA TRP A 139 7.69 9.41 -1.08
C TRP A 139 8.76 10.41 -1.53
N GLY A 140 8.89 10.62 -2.82
CA GLY A 140 9.80 11.59 -3.41
C GLY A 140 9.33 13.05 -3.29
N GLU A 141 9.81 13.88 -4.19
CA GLU A 141 9.47 15.29 -4.26
C GLU A 141 8.05 15.50 -4.76
N GLU A 142 7.39 16.54 -4.26
CA GLU A 142 6.06 16.96 -4.71
C GLU A 142 6.08 17.32 -6.19
N GLY A 143 5.05 16.90 -6.93
CA GLY A 143 4.92 17.10 -8.37
C GLY A 143 5.53 15.99 -9.22
N THR A 144 6.32 15.06 -8.63
CA THR A 144 6.88 13.89 -9.32
C THR A 144 5.92 12.70 -9.27
N ASP A 145 6.29 11.58 -9.89
CA ASP A 145 5.63 10.27 -9.78
C ASP A 145 6.33 9.31 -8.81
N ASP A 146 7.30 9.82 -8.06
CA ASP A 146 8.05 9.07 -7.06
C ASP A 146 7.18 8.89 -5.79
N VAL A 147 6.39 7.83 -5.80
CA VAL A 147 5.40 7.47 -4.79
C VAL A 147 5.48 5.97 -4.50
N PRO A 148 4.97 5.49 -3.34
CA PRO A 148 4.94 4.07 -3.05
C PRO A 148 4.34 3.26 -4.20
N ALA A 149 5.01 2.16 -4.58
CA ALA A 149 4.73 1.38 -5.79
C ALA A 149 3.26 0.95 -5.91
N GLN A 150 2.60 0.62 -4.79
CA GLN A 150 1.19 0.21 -4.79
C GLN A 150 0.25 1.34 -5.26
N TYR A 151 0.54 2.61 -4.95
CA TYR A 151 -0.27 3.74 -5.41
C TYR A 151 0.01 4.09 -6.87
N PHE A 152 1.28 3.97 -7.29
CA PHE A 152 1.65 4.10 -8.69
C PHE A 152 0.90 3.08 -9.55
N LEU A 153 0.96 1.78 -9.18
CA LEU A 153 0.26 0.72 -9.91
C LEU A 153 -1.26 0.87 -9.88
N GLN A 154 -1.83 1.37 -8.79
CA GLN A 154 -3.27 1.67 -8.70
C GLN A 154 -3.68 2.71 -9.76
N CYS A 155 -2.93 3.79 -9.89
CA CYS A 155 -3.20 4.83 -10.89
C CYS A 155 -3.01 4.31 -12.33
N GLN A 156 -1.96 3.53 -12.59
CA GLN A 156 -1.75 2.89 -13.90
C GLN A 156 -2.88 1.91 -14.24
N TRP A 157 -3.38 1.15 -13.26
CA TRP A 157 -4.53 0.26 -13.44
C TRP A 157 -5.77 1.02 -13.88
N TYR A 158 -6.07 2.15 -13.24
CA TYR A 158 -7.21 2.98 -13.62
C TYR A 158 -7.05 3.57 -15.03
N MET A 159 -5.86 4.02 -15.37
CA MET A 159 -5.58 4.49 -16.72
C MET A 159 -5.71 3.38 -17.77
N GLY A 160 -5.38 2.14 -17.41
CA GLY A 160 -5.59 0.97 -18.27
C GLY A 160 -7.06 0.72 -18.63
N LEU A 161 -7.97 0.95 -17.67
CA LEU A 161 -9.40 0.76 -17.88
C LEU A 161 -10.07 2.00 -18.51
N ILE A 162 -9.43 3.18 -18.45
CA ILE A 162 -10.00 4.45 -18.90
C ILE A 162 -9.03 5.10 -19.90
N PRO A 163 -9.11 4.76 -21.19
CA PRO A 163 -8.15 5.21 -22.20
C PRO A 163 -8.08 6.74 -22.39
N THR A 164 -9.14 7.46 -22.03
CA THR A 164 -9.17 8.93 -22.09
C THR A 164 -8.28 9.58 -21.06
N ILE A 165 -8.06 8.93 -19.90
CA ILE A 165 -7.22 9.47 -18.82
C ILE A 165 -5.74 9.26 -19.18
N LYS A 166 -4.97 10.35 -19.15
CA LYS A 166 -3.54 10.40 -19.45
C LYS A 166 -2.68 10.53 -18.21
N ARG A 167 -3.26 11.04 -17.10
CA ARG A 167 -2.58 11.20 -15.83
C ARG A 167 -3.53 11.03 -14.66
N PHE A 168 -2.98 10.66 -13.53
CA PHE A 168 -3.61 10.77 -12.22
C PHE A 168 -2.86 11.77 -11.35
N ILE A 169 -3.61 12.64 -10.72
CA ILE A 169 -3.08 13.45 -9.62
C ILE A 169 -3.37 12.69 -8.33
N LEU A 170 -2.32 12.28 -7.64
CA LEU A 170 -2.40 11.64 -6.34
C LEU A 170 -2.27 12.72 -5.26
N VAL A 171 -3.35 12.96 -4.54
CA VAL A 171 -3.40 13.95 -3.45
C VAL A 171 -3.32 13.22 -2.12
N VAL A 172 -2.30 13.52 -1.34
CA VAL A 172 -2.01 12.82 -0.08
C VAL A 172 -2.04 13.77 1.09
N LEU A 173 -2.81 13.47 2.14
CA LEU A 173 -2.78 14.20 3.40
C LEU A 173 -1.93 13.42 4.41
N PHE A 174 -0.75 13.94 4.73
CA PHE A 174 0.16 13.39 5.73
C PHE A 174 -0.17 13.94 7.12
N GLY A 175 -0.22 13.07 8.12
CA GLY A 175 -0.43 13.47 9.52
C GLY A 175 -1.71 14.25 9.80
N GLY A 176 -2.60 14.36 8.82
CA GLY A 176 -3.87 15.10 8.92
C GLY A 176 -3.76 16.60 8.64
N ASN A 177 -2.58 17.15 8.30
CA ASN A 177 -2.35 18.59 8.14
C ASN A 177 -1.33 18.99 7.06
N ASP A 178 -0.60 18.07 6.45
CA ASP A 178 0.36 18.34 5.38
C ASP A 178 -0.11 17.67 4.08
N MET A 179 -0.67 18.48 3.17
CA MET A 179 -1.17 18.00 1.89
C MET A 179 -0.08 18.11 0.82
N LYS A 180 0.22 17.01 0.15
CA LYS A 180 1.16 16.91 -0.97
C LYS A 180 0.46 16.36 -2.21
N VAL A 181 0.99 16.74 -3.37
CA VAL A 181 0.43 16.42 -4.68
C VAL A 181 1.50 15.77 -5.53
N TYR A 182 1.17 14.64 -6.15
CA TYR A 182 2.03 13.89 -7.06
C TYR A 182 1.34 13.74 -8.41
N CYS A 183 2.12 13.68 -9.50
CA CYS A 183 1.58 13.57 -10.85
C CYS A 183 2.07 12.29 -11.50
N ILE A 184 1.17 11.34 -11.72
CA ILE A 184 1.47 10.04 -12.30
C ILE A 184 0.97 10.04 -13.75
N GLU A 185 1.89 10.10 -14.69
CA GLU A 185 1.58 10.04 -16.12
C GLU A 185 1.32 8.58 -16.55
N ARG A 186 0.55 8.42 -17.61
CA ARG A 186 0.21 7.12 -18.18
C ARG A 186 1.46 6.43 -18.74
N ASP A 187 1.74 5.23 -18.28
CA ASP A 187 2.75 4.33 -18.84
C ASP A 187 2.10 3.07 -19.41
N GLN A 188 2.07 2.97 -20.76
CA GLN A 188 1.40 1.86 -21.42
C GLN A 188 2.13 0.51 -21.18
N GLN A 189 3.45 0.51 -21.02
CA GLN A 189 4.21 -0.72 -20.80
C GLN A 189 3.89 -1.30 -19.42
N ILE A 190 3.81 -0.43 -18.41
CA ILE A 190 3.39 -0.83 -17.06
C ILE A 190 1.93 -1.30 -17.06
N ILE A 191 1.03 -0.59 -17.73
CA ILE A 191 -0.37 -0.96 -17.86
C ILE A 191 -0.52 -2.36 -18.46
N ASP A 192 0.14 -2.62 -19.58
CA ASP A 192 0.07 -3.91 -20.27
C ASP A 192 0.59 -5.04 -19.35
N LYS A 193 1.68 -4.78 -18.62
CA LYS A 193 2.27 -5.75 -17.70
C LYS A 193 1.38 -6.06 -16.49
N ILE A 194 0.81 -5.05 -15.85
CA ILE A 194 -0.07 -5.30 -14.70
C ILE A 194 -1.39 -5.93 -15.11
N GLN A 195 -1.88 -5.64 -16.32
CA GLN A 195 -3.05 -6.31 -16.87
C GLN A 195 -2.76 -7.78 -17.20
N GLU A 196 -1.58 -8.13 -17.74
CA GLU A 196 -1.15 -9.50 -17.93
C GLU A 196 -1.11 -10.27 -16.59
N ILE A 197 -0.49 -9.66 -15.57
CA ILE A 197 -0.40 -10.25 -14.22
C ILE A 197 -1.79 -10.44 -13.60
N GLY A 198 -2.64 -9.42 -13.69
CA GLY A 198 -4.02 -9.49 -13.18
C GLY A 198 -4.86 -10.55 -13.90
N ASP A 199 -4.71 -10.65 -15.22
CA ASP A 199 -5.39 -11.65 -16.05
C ASP A 199 -4.99 -13.09 -15.65
N LYS A 200 -3.70 -13.31 -15.52
CA LYS A 200 -3.16 -14.59 -15.06
C LYS A 200 -3.66 -14.94 -13.66
N PHE A 201 -3.59 -14.00 -12.72
CA PHE A 201 -4.07 -14.20 -11.34
C PHE A 201 -5.57 -14.56 -11.33
N TRP A 202 -6.40 -13.86 -12.10
CA TRP A 202 -7.83 -14.13 -12.15
C TRP A 202 -8.12 -15.52 -12.73
N ASN A 203 -7.53 -15.83 -13.88
CA ASN A 203 -7.81 -17.07 -14.58
C ASN A 203 -7.21 -18.31 -13.91
N GLU A 204 -5.98 -18.23 -13.40
CA GLU A 204 -5.27 -19.38 -12.84
C GLU A 204 -5.54 -19.58 -11.34
N ASN A 205 -5.77 -18.51 -10.59
CA ASN A 205 -6.00 -18.61 -9.15
C ASN A 205 -7.48 -18.49 -8.80
N VAL A 206 -8.14 -17.39 -9.15
CA VAL A 206 -9.51 -17.12 -8.69
C VAL A 206 -10.52 -18.07 -9.33
N LEU A 207 -10.55 -18.17 -10.67
CA LEU A 207 -11.51 -19.02 -11.37
C LEU A 207 -11.25 -20.50 -11.13
N GLN A 208 -10.01 -20.92 -11.07
CA GLN A 208 -9.65 -22.32 -10.84
C GLN A 208 -9.64 -22.71 -9.36
N ARG A 209 -9.89 -21.77 -8.46
CA ARG A 209 -9.85 -22.00 -7.01
C ARG A 209 -8.50 -22.58 -6.53
N VAL A 210 -7.40 -22.15 -7.15
CA VAL A 210 -6.03 -22.52 -6.79
C VAL A 210 -5.38 -21.34 -6.07
N PRO A 211 -5.15 -21.41 -4.74
CA PRO A 211 -4.53 -20.29 -4.03
C PRO A 211 -3.11 -20.03 -4.54
N PRO A 212 -2.70 -18.76 -4.66
CA PRO A 212 -1.30 -18.42 -4.91
C PRO A 212 -0.42 -18.84 -3.73
N PRO A 213 0.89 -19.03 -3.93
CA PRO A 213 1.79 -19.39 -2.85
C PRO A 213 1.80 -18.30 -1.76
N PRO A 214 1.83 -18.70 -0.47
CA PRO A 214 1.84 -17.77 0.66
C PRO A 214 3.10 -16.91 0.68
N ARG A 215 2.95 -15.65 0.97
CA ARG A 215 4.01 -14.66 1.21
C ARG A 215 3.42 -13.55 2.10
N PRO A 216 3.94 -13.23 3.24
CA PRO A 216 5.22 -13.57 3.88
C PRO A 216 5.16 -14.84 4.76
N TYR A 217 6.22 -15.06 5.56
CA TYR A 217 6.34 -16.21 6.47
C TYR A 217 5.15 -16.40 7.43
N GLU A 218 4.51 -15.31 7.87
CA GLU A 218 3.33 -15.35 8.74
C GLU A 218 2.13 -16.05 8.11
N GLU A 219 1.95 -15.91 6.79
CA GLU A 219 0.89 -16.63 6.06
C GLU A 219 1.15 -18.14 6.03
N VAL A 220 2.42 -18.54 5.90
CA VAL A 220 2.80 -19.95 5.96
C VAL A 220 2.44 -20.53 7.33
N LYS A 221 2.70 -19.80 8.40
CA LYS A 221 2.30 -20.21 9.77
C LYS A 221 0.79 -20.26 9.94
N ALA A 222 0.06 -19.34 9.34
CA ALA A 222 -1.41 -19.32 9.39
C ALA A 222 -2.04 -20.49 8.62
N LEU A 223 -1.46 -20.87 7.48
CA LEU A 223 -1.90 -22.02 6.71
C LEU A 223 -1.61 -23.36 7.38
N TYR A 224 -0.52 -23.43 8.16
CA TYR A 224 -0.07 -24.63 8.86
C TYR A 224 0.02 -24.40 10.37
N PRO A 225 -1.11 -24.15 11.04
CA PRO A 225 -1.11 -23.73 12.46
C PRO A 225 -0.73 -24.82 13.43
N GLY A 226 -0.75 -26.09 13.01
CA GLY A 226 -0.35 -27.23 13.81
C GLY A 226 0.50 -28.19 12.99
N ALA A 227 1.65 -28.59 13.53
CA ALA A 227 2.44 -29.67 12.93
C ALA A 227 2.04 -31.01 13.54
N ALA A 228 1.62 -31.96 12.70
CA ALA A 228 1.73 -33.37 13.03
C ALA A 228 3.23 -33.69 13.20
N ILE A 229 3.59 -34.57 14.16
CA ILE A 229 4.99 -35.01 14.35
C ILE A 229 5.34 -35.97 13.17
N VAL A 230 5.45 -35.38 11.97
CA VAL A 230 5.80 -36.11 10.75
C VAL A 230 7.19 -35.68 10.32
N LYS A 231 8.08 -36.63 10.10
CA LYS A 231 9.40 -36.38 9.55
C LYS A 231 9.32 -36.45 8.02
N MET A 232 9.88 -35.46 7.34
CA MET A 232 10.08 -35.49 5.89
C MET A 232 11.58 -35.63 5.56
N THR A 233 11.89 -36.26 4.46
CA THR A 233 13.25 -36.23 3.89
C THR A 233 13.40 -34.94 3.09
N ALA A 234 14.35 -34.11 3.42
CA ALA A 234 14.60 -32.86 2.71
C ALA A 234 15.11 -33.16 1.28
N SER A 235 14.65 -32.39 0.32
CA SER A 235 15.27 -32.32 -1.01
C SER A 235 16.63 -31.61 -0.90
N ALA A 236 17.49 -31.76 -1.90
CA ALA A 236 18.78 -31.05 -1.94
C ALA A 236 18.61 -29.52 -1.90
N GLU A 237 17.57 -28.99 -2.52
CA GLU A 237 17.20 -27.57 -2.50
C GLU A 237 16.81 -27.15 -1.08
N LEU A 238 15.88 -27.85 -0.45
CA LEU A 238 15.46 -27.56 0.93
C LEU A 238 16.61 -27.67 1.91
N GLU A 239 17.51 -28.63 1.76
CA GLU A 239 18.71 -28.74 2.59
C GLU A 239 19.60 -27.51 2.43
N ALA A 240 19.81 -27.02 1.19
CA ALA A 240 20.59 -25.82 0.94
C ALA A 240 19.96 -24.58 1.58
N ASP A 241 18.65 -24.42 1.49
CA ASP A 241 17.92 -23.31 2.10
C ASP A 241 18.00 -23.34 3.63
N ILE A 242 17.85 -24.51 4.24
CA ILE A 242 18.02 -24.70 5.70
C ILE A 242 19.42 -24.32 6.15
N ARG A 243 20.45 -24.74 5.40
CA ARG A 243 21.86 -24.39 5.71
C ARG A 243 22.10 -22.89 5.57
N SER A 244 21.56 -22.26 4.52
CA SER A 244 21.61 -20.81 4.31
C SER A 244 20.94 -20.05 5.45
N LEU A 245 19.76 -20.48 5.88
CA LEU A 245 19.04 -19.89 7.02
C LEU A 245 19.84 -20.01 8.32
N ALA A 246 20.51 -21.14 8.53
CA ALA A 246 21.37 -21.34 9.72
C ALA A 246 22.53 -20.35 9.74
N VAL A 247 23.20 -20.13 8.60
CA VAL A 247 24.30 -19.15 8.45
C VAL A 247 23.79 -17.72 8.70
N LEU A 248 22.68 -17.33 8.07
CA LEU A 248 22.07 -16.01 8.26
C LEU A 248 21.68 -15.76 9.73
N THR A 249 21.14 -16.79 10.40
CA THR A 249 20.78 -16.72 11.81
C THR A 249 22.01 -16.54 12.71
N ALA A 250 23.11 -17.24 12.42
CA ALA A 250 24.37 -17.09 13.14
C ALA A 250 24.95 -15.69 12.97
N ASN A 251 25.01 -15.18 11.73
CA ASN A 251 25.50 -13.85 11.40
C ASN A 251 24.70 -12.75 12.11
N ARG A 252 23.37 -12.88 12.13
CA ARG A 252 22.50 -11.94 12.85
C ARG A 252 22.80 -11.92 14.34
N LYS A 253 22.94 -13.08 15.00
CA LYS A 253 23.28 -13.18 16.43
C LYS A 253 24.63 -12.57 16.74
N GLU A 254 25.61 -12.76 15.86
CA GLU A 254 26.93 -12.16 16.02
C GLU A 254 26.88 -10.64 15.85
N ALA A 255 26.17 -10.14 14.84
CA ALA A 255 25.95 -8.71 14.65
C ALA A 255 25.22 -8.06 15.84
N GLU A 256 24.17 -8.69 16.38
CA GLU A 256 23.48 -8.24 17.57
C GLU A 256 24.40 -8.16 18.81
N LYS A 257 25.31 -9.14 18.97
CA LYS A 257 26.31 -9.13 20.03
C LYS A 257 27.29 -7.98 19.87
N LEU A 258 27.85 -7.80 18.66
CA LEU A 258 28.76 -6.70 18.35
C LEU A 258 28.10 -5.34 18.54
N GLU A 259 26.84 -5.21 18.15
CA GLU A 259 26.04 -3.98 18.36
C GLU A 259 25.87 -3.70 19.86
N ALA A 260 25.54 -4.72 20.66
CA ALA A 260 25.40 -4.58 22.11
C ALA A 260 26.72 -4.16 22.77
N ASP A 261 27.83 -4.80 22.40
CA ASP A 261 29.17 -4.44 22.90
C ASP A 261 29.55 -3.00 22.51
N GLN A 262 29.20 -2.57 21.31
CA GLN A 262 29.49 -1.22 20.86
C GLN A 262 28.58 -0.18 21.53
N LYS A 263 27.30 -0.50 21.73
CA LYS A 263 26.37 0.32 22.52
C LYS A 263 26.88 0.54 23.94
N PHE A 264 27.38 -0.54 24.58
CA PHE A 264 27.97 -0.44 25.91
C PHE A 264 29.15 0.55 25.93
N LYS A 265 30.12 0.39 25.03
CA LYS A 265 31.31 1.28 24.94
C LYS A 265 30.91 2.76 24.74
N VAL A 266 29.95 3.00 23.84
CA VAL A 266 29.47 4.37 23.58
C VAL A 266 28.76 4.94 24.82
N ALA A 267 27.88 4.16 25.45
CA ALA A 267 27.15 4.60 26.65
C ALA A 267 28.11 4.87 27.83
N GLU A 268 29.12 4.00 28.03
CA GLU A 268 30.15 4.16 29.06
C GLU A 268 30.97 5.43 28.80
N ALA A 269 31.40 5.68 27.55
CA ALA A 269 32.14 6.87 27.19
C ALA A 269 31.33 8.17 27.32
N MET A 270 30.03 8.12 27.06
CA MET A 270 29.13 9.26 27.24
C MET A 270 28.83 9.56 28.72
N ALA A 271 28.95 8.57 29.60
CA ALA A 271 28.72 8.70 31.05
C ALA A 271 27.45 9.53 31.38
N GLU A 272 27.59 10.70 31.99
CA GLU A 272 26.48 11.59 32.33
C GLU A 272 26.04 12.51 31.18
N CYS A 273 26.79 12.56 30.06
CA CYS A 273 26.49 13.44 28.94
C CYS A 273 25.24 12.98 28.20
N GLU A 274 24.39 13.93 27.83
CA GLU A 274 23.17 13.66 27.04
C GLU A 274 23.42 13.65 25.53
N MET A 275 24.51 14.26 25.05
CA MET A 275 24.81 14.37 23.61
C MET A 275 26.32 14.29 23.36
N ALA A 276 26.72 13.49 22.39
CA ALA A 276 28.05 13.51 21.79
C ALA A 276 27.97 14.24 20.44
N VAL A 277 28.93 15.14 20.20
CA VAL A 277 29.01 15.97 18.99
C VAL A 277 30.40 15.92 18.38
N MET A 278 30.50 16.19 17.08
CA MET A 278 31.78 16.46 16.42
C MET A 278 32.37 17.82 16.86
N PRO A 279 33.64 18.14 16.53
CA PRO A 279 34.24 19.42 16.81
C PRO A 279 33.49 20.64 16.20
N ASP A 280 32.75 20.42 15.11
CA ASP A 280 31.93 21.43 14.44
C ASP A 280 30.52 21.57 15.06
N GLY A 281 30.21 20.80 16.12
CA GLY A 281 28.92 20.80 16.78
C GLY A 281 27.88 19.82 16.19
N THR A 282 28.20 19.07 15.14
CA THR A 282 27.28 18.10 14.54
C THR A 282 26.99 16.95 15.51
N PRO A 283 25.70 16.63 15.80
CA PRO A 283 25.34 15.55 16.71
C PRO A 283 25.71 14.17 16.16
N LEU A 284 26.42 13.35 16.95
CA LEU A 284 26.79 11.97 16.67
C LEU A 284 25.84 10.98 17.34
N ALA A 285 25.54 11.21 18.62
CA ALA A 285 24.67 10.35 19.41
C ALA A 285 23.97 11.14 20.53
N THR A 286 22.84 10.61 20.98
CA THR A 286 22.16 11.12 22.19
C THR A 286 21.94 9.97 23.17
N PHE A 287 22.11 10.25 24.48
CA PHE A 287 21.88 9.30 25.57
C PHE A 287 20.99 9.94 26.62
N LYS A 288 19.69 10.07 26.32
CA LYS A 288 18.71 10.83 27.10
C LYS A 288 17.76 9.94 27.87
N ALA A 289 17.35 10.38 29.05
CA ALA A 289 16.32 9.73 29.84
C ALA A 289 14.95 9.84 29.16
N ASN A 290 14.20 8.75 29.11
CA ASN A 290 12.79 8.73 28.73
C ASN A 290 11.92 9.14 29.94
N LYS A 291 10.60 9.20 29.72
CA LYS A 291 9.61 9.56 30.76
C LYS A 291 9.65 8.64 32.01
N ASN A 292 10.21 7.45 31.88
CA ASN A 292 10.33 6.47 32.96
C ASN A 292 11.73 6.50 33.64
N GLY A 293 12.57 7.46 33.32
CA GLY A 293 13.91 7.62 33.88
C GLY A 293 14.98 6.72 33.24
N ASN A 294 14.63 5.83 32.28
CA ASN A 294 15.60 4.99 31.59
C ASN A 294 16.29 5.78 30.48
N ARG A 295 17.63 5.77 30.45
CA ARG A 295 18.40 6.40 29.39
C ARG A 295 18.44 5.54 28.13
N LEU A 296 18.18 6.17 27.00
CA LEU A 296 18.17 5.53 25.68
C LEU A 296 19.26 6.14 24.81
N LEU A 297 20.13 5.26 24.28
CA LEU A 297 21.16 5.64 23.31
C LEU A 297 20.54 5.65 21.88
N SER A 298 20.71 6.77 21.18
CA SER A 298 20.30 6.91 19.78
C SER A 298 21.46 7.49 18.97
N VAL A 299 21.90 6.77 17.96
CA VAL A 299 22.94 7.17 17.01
C VAL A 299 22.32 8.06 15.94
N LYS A 300 23.00 9.16 15.57
CA LYS A 300 22.54 10.18 14.63
C LYS A 300 23.30 10.18 13.30
N VAL A 301 24.42 9.51 13.23
CA VAL A 301 25.15 9.26 11.97
C VAL A 301 24.52 8.12 11.18
N LYS A 302 24.45 8.30 9.85
CA LYS A 302 24.02 7.24 8.90
C LYS A 302 25.23 6.44 8.43
#